data_0d28e04258cc3cce3561274470c1f252
#
_entry.id   0d28e04258cc3cce3561274470c1f252
#
_cell.length_a   1.000
_cell.length_b   1.000
_cell.length_c   1.000
_cell.angle_alpha   90.00
_cell.angle_beta   90.00
_cell.angle_gamma   90.00
#
_symmetry.space_group_name_H-M   'P 1'
#
loop_
_entity.id
_entity.type
_entity.pdbx_description
1 polymer ?
#
loop_
_entity_poly.entity_id
_entity_poly.type
_entity_poly.pdbx_seq_one_letter_code
_entity_poly.pdbx_strand_id
1 'polypeptide(L)'
;MFGKKQSGRDGEIDLAGFDLLDGSFEFARLWAEPQGPMTCIIEPRALGADPFLFVIAMVDAIGHGAKAYAHALGIPEEEAHARIWEGLDAERASPTDEAHEIDPDGSLQ
;
A
#
# COMPACT_ATOMS: atom_id res chain seq x y z
N MET A 1 -3.01 -25.07 16.98
CA MET A 1 -3.19 -24.44 16.82
C MET A 1 -3.50 -23.99 16.77
N PHE A 2 -3.32 -23.75 16.73
CA PHE A 2 -3.56 -23.23 16.67
C PHE A 2 -3.76 -22.48 16.41
N GLY A 3 -3.92 -23.07 16.52
CA GLY A 3 -4.36 -22.28 15.97
C GLY A 3 -4.33 -20.88 15.81
N LYS A 4 -3.42 -20.46 15.46
CA LYS A 4 -3.41 -19.20 15.18
C LYS A 4 -4.35 -18.90 14.15
N LYS A 5 -5.32 -18.20 14.50
CA LYS A 5 -6.29 -17.89 13.58
C LYS A 5 -5.79 -16.83 12.71
N GLN A 6 -5.83 -17.06 11.46
CA GLN A 6 -5.54 -16.04 10.53
C GLN A 6 -6.73 -15.15 10.49
N SER A 7 -6.54 -13.91 10.70
CA SER A 7 -7.62 -13.00 10.64
C SER A 7 -7.98 -12.67 9.22
N GLY A 8 -7.45 -13.37 8.28
CA GLY A 8 -7.51 -13.00 6.91
C GLY A 8 -8.88 -12.77 6.36
N ARG A 9 -9.03 -11.69 5.61
CA ARG A 9 -10.16 -11.46 4.76
C ARG A 9 -9.85 -11.99 3.39
N ASP A 10 -10.88 -12.31 2.63
CA ASP A 10 -10.68 -12.70 1.24
C ASP A 10 -9.95 -11.58 0.53
N GLY A 11 -8.96 -11.93 -0.24
CA GLY A 11 -8.16 -10.95 -0.97
C GLY A 11 -7.00 -10.37 -0.18
N GLU A 12 -6.86 -10.74 1.08
CA GLU A 12 -5.76 -10.24 1.89
C GLU A 12 -4.47 -10.96 1.54
N ILE A 13 -3.35 -10.24 1.53
CA ILE A 13 -2.05 -10.85 1.31
C ILE A 13 -1.74 -11.75 2.50
N ASP A 14 -1.37 -12.99 2.21
CA ASP A 14 -1.08 -13.96 3.25
C ASP A 14 0.29 -13.67 3.85
N LEU A 15 0.32 -13.33 5.13
CA LEU A 15 1.55 -13.03 5.83
C LEU A 15 2.03 -14.17 6.73
N ALA A 16 1.37 -15.31 6.66
CA ALA A 16 1.76 -16.45 7.50
C ALA A 16 3.21 -16.83 7.20
N GLY A 17 3.99 -17.02 8.24
CA GLY A 17 5.37 -17.40 8.07
C GLY A 17 6.34 -16.25 7.86
N PHE A 18 5.86 -15.01 7.86
CA PHE A 18 6.75 -13.87 7.69
C PHE A 18 7.27 -13.39 9.04
N ASP A 19 8.21 -14.14 9.59
CA ASP A 19 8.77 -13.81 10.91
C ASP A 19 9.47 -12.47 10.91
N LEU A 20 9.93 -12.01 9.77
CA LEU A 20 10.66 -10.75 9.72
C LEU A 20 9.80 -9.55 10.10
N LEU A 21 8.48 -9.75 10.17
CA LEU A 21 7.59 -8.68 10.60
C LEU A 21 7.47 -8.58 12.12
N ASP A 22 8.03 -9.55 12.84
CA ASP A 22 7.97 -9.53 14.31
C ASP A 22 8.65 -8.26 14.81
N GLY A 23 7.99 -7.57 15.71
CA GLY A 23 8.52 -6.31 16.22
C GLY A 23 8.27 -5.10 15.35
N SER A 24 7.61 -5.28 14.22
CA SER A 24 7.27 -4.18 13.34
C SER A 24 5.83 -3.73 13.59
N PHE A 25 5.53 -2.53 13.11
CA PHE A 25 4.18 -2.00 13.21
C PHE A 25 3.65 -1.77 11.81
N GLU A 26 2.43 -2.22 11.57
CA GLU A 26 1.78 -1.99 10.28
C GLU A 26 1.30 -0.55 10.24
N PHE A 27 1.65 0.19 9.18
CA PHE A 27 1.20 1.58 9.11
C PHE A 27 0.20 1.83 8.00
N ALA A 28 -0.01 0.87 7.09
CA ALA A 28 -0.93 1.10 5.99
C ALA A 28 -1.49 -0.21 5.46
N ARG A 29 -2.75 -0.17 5.06
CA ARG A 29 -3.36 -1.23 4.29
C ARG A 29 -4.07 -0.58 3.11
N LEU A 30 -3.76 -1.05 1.92
CA LEU A 30 -4.29 -0.48 0.70
C LEU A 30 -5.07 -1.57 -0.02
N TRP A 31 -6.35 -1.29 -0.29
CA TRP A 31 -7.23 -2.26 -0.92
C TRP A 31 -7.75 -1.69 -2.22
N ALA A 32 -7.76 -2.48 -3.27
CA ALA A 32 -8.29 -2.06 -4.56
C ALA A 32 -9.49 -2.91 -4.92
N GLU A 33 -10.58 -2.25 -5.30
CA GLU A 33 -11.73 -2.97 -5.84
C GLU A 33 -11.60 -3.02 -7.35
N PRO A 34 -11.93 -4.16 -7.97
CA PRO A 34 -11.92 -4.20 -9.43
C PRO A 34 -12.86 -3.12 -9.95
N GLN A 35 -12.33 -2.21 -10.75
CA GLN A 35 -13.10 -1.13 -11.35
C GLN A 35 -13.75 -0.20 -10.32
N GLY A 36 -13.22 -0.21 -9.11
CA GLY A 36 -13.76 0.64 -8.07
C GLY A 36 -12.66 1.47 -7.43
N PRO A 37 -13.02 2.23 -6.41
CA PRO A 37 -12.04 3.07 -5.72
C PRO A 37 -11.11 2.24 -4.87
N MET A 38 -10.02 2.86 -4.45
CA MET A 38 -9.12 2.24 -3.48
C MET A 38 -9.54 2.63 -2.08
N THR A 39 -9.28 1.73 -1.15
CA THR A 39 -9.47 2.03 0.27
C THR A 39 -8.10 2.01 0.93
N CYS A 40 -7.77 3.08 1.62
CA CYS A 40 -6.49 3.20 2.30
C CYS A 40 -6.75 3.40 3.78
N ILE A 41 -6.15 2.54 4.59
CA ILE A 41 -6.24 2.64 6.05
C ILE A 41 -4.84 2.92 6.54
N ILE A 42 -4.65 4.08 7.14
CA ILE A 42 -3.31 4.56 7.49
C ILE A 42 -3.22 4.77 9.00
N GLU A 43 -2.15 4.26 9.59
CA GLU A 43 -1.84 4.51 10.99
C GLU A 43 -0.53 5.30 11.04
N PRO A 44 -0.61 6.63 11.03
CA PRO A 44 0.61 7.43 10.89
C PRO A 44 1.52 7.39 12.10
N ARG A 45 0.96 7.05 13.29
CA ARG A 45 1.78 7.04 14.48
C ARG A 45 2.91 6.02 14.42
N ALA A 46 2.76 5.00 13.59
CA ALA A 46 3.82 4.01 13.42
C ALA A 46 5.05 4.60 12.74
N LEU A 47 4.88 5.70 12.01
CA LEU A 47 5.98 6.32 11.27
C LEU A 47 6.61 7.48 11.99
N GLY A 48 5.84 8.18 12.84
CA GLY A 48 6.35 9.34 13.54
C GLY A 48 5.47 10.55 13.28
N ALA A 49 5.81 11.66 13.93
CA ALA A 49 4.92 12.83 13.92
C ALA A 49 5.03 13.68 12.67
N ASP A 50 6.15 13.61 11.98
CA ASP A 50 6.36 14.46 10.81
C ASP A 50 5.81 13.78 9.56
N PRO A 51 4.81 14.37 8.87
CA PRO A 51 4.25 13.75 7.68
C PRO A 51 5.28 13.45 6.58
N PHE A 52 6.42 14.13 6.61
CA PHE A 52 7.50 13.85 5.66
C PHE A 52 7.92 12.38 5.73
N LEU A 53 7.79 11.77 6.91
CA LEU A 53 8.17 10.37 7.08
C LEU A 53 7.29 9.43 6.28
N PHE A 54 6.05 9.83 6.04
CA PHE A 54 5.16 9.05 5.19
C PHE A 54 5.70 8.98 3.76
N VAL A 55 6.27 10.08 3.28
CA VAL A 55 6.84 10.11 1.93
C VAL A 55 8.04 9.19 1.84
N ILE A 56 8.89 9.19 2.86
CA ILE A 56 10.04 8.30 2.86
C ILE A 56 9.57 6.85 2.75
N ALA A 57 8.54 6.49 3.52
CA ALA A 57 7.99 5.13 3.46
C ALA A 57 7.42 4.83 2.09
N MET A 58 6.75 5.80 1.47
CA MET A 58 6.14 5.58 0.16
C MET A 58 7.19 5.43 -0.92
N VAL A 59 8.26 6.20 -0.87
CA VAL A 59 9.33 6.07 -1.85
C VAL A 59 9.99 4.70 -1.74
N ASP A 60 10.17 4.22 -0.52
CA ASP A 60 10.71 2.89 -0.32
C ASP A 60 9.74 1.84 -0.86
N ALA A 61 8.44 2.03 -0.62
CA ALA A 61 7.42 1.11 -1.13
C ALA A 61 7.43 1.08 -2.66
N ILE A 62 7.70 2.22 -3.30
CA ILE A 62 7.79 2.27 -4.76
C ILE A 62 8.94 1.38 -5.25
N GLY A 63 10.08 1.41 -4.56
CA GLY A 63 11.19 0.53 -4.92
C GLY A 63 10.81 -0.93 -4.84
N HIS A 64 10.11 -1.30 -3.76
CA HIS A 64 9.62 -2.68 -3.63
C HIS A 64 8.58 -3.00 -4.68
N GLY A 65 7.72 -2.03 -5.00
CA GLY A 65 6.72 -2.21 -6.03
C GLY A 65 7.34 -2.48 -7.40
N ALA A 66 8.42 -1.76 -7.71
CA ALA A 66 9.12 -1.97 -8.98
C ALA A 66 9.66 -3.39 -9.08
N LYS A 67 10.22 -3.90 -7.98
CA LYS A 67 10.70 -5.28 -7.98
C LYS A 67 9.56 -6.26 -8.15
N ALA A 68 8.45 -6.01 -7.50
CA ALA A 68 7.30 -6.90 -7.59
C ALA A 68 6.74 -6.95 -8.99
N TYR A 69 6.61 -5.79 -9.65
CA TYR A 69 6.12 -5.74 -11.02
C TYR A 69 7.10 -6.41 -11.97
N ALA A 70 8.40 -6.16 -11.79
CA ALA A 70 9.40 -6.78 -12.66
C ALA A 70 9.31 -8.29 -12.57
N HIS A 71 9.17 -8.81 -11.37
CA HIS A 71 9.07 -10.24 -11.16
C HIS A 71 7.78 -10.81 -11.76
N ALA A 72 6.66 -10.13 -11.50
CA ALA A 72 5.36 -10.64 -11.94
C ALA A 72 5.19 -10.59 -13.45
N LEU A 73 5.74 -9.56 -14.10
CA LEU A 73 5.52 -9.36 -15.52
C LEU A 73 6.70 -9.74 -16.39
N GLY A 74 7.84 -10.07 -15.79
CA GLY A 74 9.01 -10.42 -16.57
C GLY A 74 9.64 -9.25 -17.30
N ILE A 75 9.58 -8.06 -16.72
CA ILE A 75 10.18 -6.87 -17.33
C ILE A 75 11.37 -6.41 -16.47
N PRO A 76 12.25 -5.59 -17.05
CA PRO A 76 13.37 -5.07 -16.25
C PRO A 76 12.89 -4.19 -15.10
N GLU A 77 13.58 -4.31 -13.97
CA GLU A 77 13.19 -3.52 -12.79
C GLU A 77 13.26 -2.04 -13.06
N GLU A 78 14.29 -1.57 -13.79
CA GLU A 78 14.39 -0.15 -14.11
C GLU A 78 13.21 0.33 -14.92
N GLU A 79 12.70 -0.50 -15.81
CA GLU A 79 11.55 -0.13 -16.62
C GLU A 79 10.31 0.02 -15.75
N ALA A 80 10.09 -0.93 -14.84
CA ALA A 80 8.97 -0.87 -13.90
C ALA A 80 9.10 0.37 -13.02
N HIS A 81 10.29 0.64 -12.52
CA HIS A 81 10.54 1.76 -11.63
C HIS A 81 10.25 3.09 -12.34
N ALA A 82 10.76 3.23 -13.56
CA ALA A 82 10.54 4.45 -14.33
C ALA A 82 9.05 4.67 -14.61
N ARG A 83 8.34 3.58 -14.92
CA ARG A 83 6.92 3.69 -15.21
C ARG A 83 6.11 4.09 -13.98
N ILE A 84 6.49 3.58 -12.81
CA ILE A 84 5.81 3.96 -11.58
C ILE A 84 6.00 5.44 -11.30
N TRP A 85 7.23 5.96 -11.45
CA TRP A 85 7.46 7.37 -11.22
C TRP A 85 6.75 8.24 -12.25
N GLU A 86 6.69 7.81 -13.50
CA GLU A 86 5.95 8.51 -14.52
C GLU A 86 4.48 8.61 -14.12
N GLY A 87 3.92 7.51 -13.63
CA GLY A 87 2.54 7.50 -13.17
C GLY A 87 2.33 8.41 -11.98
N LEU A 88 3.27 8.41 -11.04
CA LEU A 88 3.17 9.25 -9.86
C LEU A 88 3.13 10.73 -10.26
N ASP A 89 4.02 11.13 -11.16
CA ASP A 89 4.06 12.51 -11.61
C ASP A 89 2.75 12.90 -12.30
N ALA A 90 2.24 12.02 -13.15
CA ALA A 90 1.01 12.31 -13.89
C ALA A 90 -0.18 12.40 -12.93
N GLU A 91 -0.28 11.47 -11.99
CA GLU A 91 -1.40 11.46 -11.05
C GLU A 91 -1.35 12.62 -10.09
N ARG A 92 -0.15 13.01 -9.67
CA ARG A 92 -0.02 14.15 -8.78
C ARG A 92 -0.47 15.43 -9.46
N ALA A 93 -0.19 15.56 -10.76
CA ALA A 93 -0.57 16.73 -11.52
C ALA A 93 -2.07 16.76 -11.81
N SER A 94 -2.68 15.58 -12.03
CA SER A 94 -4.09 15.51 -12.38
C SER A 94 -4.66 14.18 -11.87
N PRO A 95 -5.11 14.15 -10.62
CA PRO A 95 -5.58 12.90 -10.02
C PRO A 95 -6.77 12.31 -10.76
N THR A 96 -6.75 11.00 -10.93
CA THR A 96 -7.86 10.28 -11.53
C THR A 96 -9.08 10.31 -10.61
N ASP A 97 -8.83 10.17 -9.30
CA ASP A 97 -9.90 10.18 -8.30
C ASP A 97 -9.53 11.12 -7.19
N GLU A 98 -10.55 11.64 -6.50
CA GLU A 98 -10.33 12.40 -5.29
C GLU A 98 -10.41 11.47 -4.08
N ALA A 99 -9.61 11.75 -3.08
CA ALA A 99 -9.70 11.02 -1.83
C ALA A 99 -10.93 11.46 -1.07
N HIS A 100 -11.68 10.50 -0.57
CA HIS A 100 -12.85 10.78 0.24
C HIS A 100 -12.66 10.14 1.60
N GLU A 101 -13.05 10.87 2.62
CA GLU A 101 -12.97 10.35 3.97
C GLU A 101 -14.24 9.57 4.27
N ILE A 102 -14.08 8.44 4.97
CA ILE A 102 -15.20 7.60 5.35
C ILE A 102 -15.34 7.66 6.85
N ASP A 103 -16.55 7.97 7.32
CA ASP A 103 -16.82 7.98 8.75
C ASP A 103 -16.70 6.57 9.32
N PRO A 104 -16.48 6.46 10.64
CA PRO A 104 -16.40 5.13 11.25
C PRO A 104 -17.64 4.28 11.01
N ASP A 105 -18.81 4.90 10.74
CA ASP A 105 -20.02 4.15 10.47
C ASP A 105 -20.15 3.77 8.99
N GLY A 106 -19.16 4.10 8.17
CA GLY A 106 -19.17 3.70 6.77
C GLY A 106 -19.76 4.71 5.80
N SER A 107 -20.24 5.85 6.29
CA SER A 107 -20.78 6.83 5.34
C SER A 107 -19.70 7.75 4.82
N LEU A 108 -19.92 8.24 3.61
CA LEU A 108 -18.99 9.17 2.99
C LEU A 108 -19.21 10.58 3.53
N GLN A 109 -18.14 11.32 3.64
CA GLN A 109 -18.20 12.71 4.02
C GLN A 109 -18.13 13.62 2.82
#